data_334c20d7533e0fb00871a012bc769463
#
_entry.id   334c20d7533e0fb00871a012bc769463
#
_cell.length_a   1.000
_cell.length_b   1.000
_cell.length_c   1.000
_cell.angle_alpha   90.00
_cell.angle_beta   90.00
_cell.angle_gamma   90.00
#
_symmetry.space_group_name_H-M   'P 1'
#
loop_
_entity.id
_entity.type
_entity.pdbx_description
1 polymer ?
#
loop_
_entity_poly.entity_id
_entity_poly.type
_entity_poly.pdbx_seq_one_letter_code
_entity_poly.pdbx_strand_id
1 'polypeptide(L)'
;MGAFIKKLELPAEFVPPRTLMHNGVTAHAITRDDVADDVRGINDSLALIRETRGGKWPTEPVTEEEIIVDEYWHECEFRDRKSFSYILTSADLGYIGCAYLYPLGVRRPLTPELAQHDVDASWWVTPDAYDRGYYRTVYQGLRRWATIDFPFSAPHFSNMRIPD
;
A
#
# COMPACT_ATOMS: atom_id res chain seq x y z
N MET A 1 -23.83 -13.11 -7.57
CA MET A 1 -23.32 -13.01 -6.19
C MET A 1 -22.20 -12.01 -6.14
N GLY A 2 -22.24 -11.16 -5.14
CA GLY A 2 -21.16 -10.19 -4.92
C GLY A 2 -19.84 -10.88 -4.58
N ALA A 3 -18.73 -10.18 -4.87
CA ALA A 3 -17.41 -10.64 -4.46
C ALA A 3 -17.32 -10.66 -2.94
N PHE A 4 -16.83 -11.75 -2.38
CA PHE A 4 -16.61 -11.84 -0.95
C PHE A 4 -15.31 -11.15 -0.58
N ILE A 5 -15.36 -10.34 0.46
CA ILE A 5 -14.21 -9.64 1.02
C ILE A 5 -14.01 -10.15 2.44
N LYS A 6 -12.80 -10.57 2.73
CA LYS A 6 -12.42 -10.97 4.09
C LYS A 6 -11.93 -9.71 4.82
N LYS A 7 -12.81 -9.16 5.67
CA LYS A 7 -12.51 -7.94 6.43
C LYS A 7 -11.28 -8.12 7.31
N LEU A 8 -10.55 -7.04 7.51
CA LEU A 8 -9.43 -7.03 8.45
C LEU A 8 -9.97 -7.18 9.88
N GLU A 9 -9.41 -8.14 10.62
CA GLU A 9 -9.77 -8.37 12.02
C GLU A 9 -8.68 -7.79 12.91
N LEU A 10 -9.02 -6.76 13.66
CA LEU A 10 -8.11 -6.08 14.56
C LEU A 10 -8.72 -6.03 15.96
N PRO A 11 -7.90 -6.25 17.02
CA PRO A 11 -8.39 -6.06 18.38
C PRO A 11 -9.00 -4.67 18.55
N ALA A 12 -10.10 -4.57 19.32
CA ALA A 12 -10.81 -3.31 19.49
C ALA A 12 -9.92 -2.20 20.07
N GLU A 13 -9.00 -2.57 20.95
CA GLU A 13 -8.06 -1.65 21.60
C GLU A 13 -6.84 -1.31 20.75
N PHE A 14 -6.62 -2.01 19.64
CA PHE A 14 -5.48 -1.75 18.77
C PHE A 14 -5.64 -0.42 18.04
N VAL A 15 -4.61 0.43 18.14
CA VAL A 15 -4.57 1.71 17.44
C VAL A 15 -3.64 1.59 16.23
N PRO A 16 -4.17 1.63 15.00
CA PRO A 16 -3.33 1.54 13.82
C PRO A 16 -2.30 2.68 13.78
N PRO A 17 -1.02 2.36 13.60
CA PRO A 17 0.02 3.40 13.55
C PRO A 17 -0.14 4.27 12.31
N ARG A 18 -0.03 5.59 12.52
CA ARG A 18 -0.05 6.55 11.41
C ARG A 18 1.32 6.73 10.77
N THR A 19 2.37 6.30 11.45
CA THR A 19 3.75 6.37 10.95
C THR A 19 4.46 5.04 11.22
N LEU A 20 5.14 4.53 10.20
CA LEU A 20 5.94 3.31 10.26
C LEU A 20 7.33 3.61 9.71
N MET A 21 8.35 2.91 10.20
CA MET A 21 9.74 3.14 9.78
C MET A 21 10.48 1.83 9.58
N HIS A 22 11.32 1.78 8.55
CA HIS A 22 12.21 0.64 8.31
C HIS A 22 13.36 1.05 7.39
N ASN A 23 14.60 0.91 7.85
CA ASN A 23 15.82 1.11 7.05
C ASN A 23 15.80 2.34 6.14
N GLY A 24 15.54 3.50 6.72
CA GLY A 24 15.54 4.77 5.99
C GLY A 24 14.27 5.08 5.23
N VAL A 25 13.28 4.18 5.25
CA VAL A 25 11.95 4.41 4.68
C VAL A 25 11.00 4.79 5.82
N THR A 26 10.23 5.85 5.59
CA THR A 26 9.11 6.22 6.46
C THR A 26 7.82 6.07 5.69
N ALA A 27 6.83 5.46 6.32
CA ALA A 27 5.47 5.36 5.79
C ALA A 27 4.56 6.22 6.67
N HIS A 28 3.84 7.17 6.08
CA HIS A 28 2.84 7.93 6.82
C HIS A 28 1.46 7.74 6.19
N ALA A 29 0.43 7.69 7.03
CA ALA A 29 -0.95 7.49 6.57
C ALA A 29 -1.32 8.56 5.53
N ILE A 30 -1.89 8.14 4.41
CA ILE A 30 -2.28 9.03 3.31
C ILE A 30 -3.33 10.03 3.80
N THR A 31 -3.15 11.30 3.44
CA THR A 31 -4.15 12.34 3.63
C THR A 31 -4.29 13.15 2.34
N ARG A 32 -5.32 13.98 2.26
CA ARG A 32 -5.53 14.87 1.11
C ARG A 32 -4.38 15.87 0.90
N ASP A 33 -3.56 16.10 1.92
CA ASP A 33 -2.40 16.96 1.81
C ASP A 33 -1.29 16.36 0.94
N ASP A 34 -1.35 15.06 0.67
CA ASP A 34 -0.36 14.34 -0.13
C ASP A 34 -0.64 14.39 -1.65
N VAL A 35 -1.75 15.02 -2.08
CA VAL A 35 -2.25 14.92 -3.46
C VAL A 35 -1.21 15.32 -4.51
N ALA A 36 -0.51 16.43 -4.32
CA ALA A 36 0.44 16.93 -5.32
C ALA A 36 1.62 15.95 -5.52
N ASP A 37 2.19 15.46 -4.42
CA ASP A 37 3.28 14.49 -4.47
C ASP A 37 2.83 13.15 -5.05
N ASP A 38 1.63 12.71 -4.68
CA ASP A 38 1.07 11.42 -5.13
C ASP A 38 0.79 11.45 -6.64
N VAL A 39 0.19 12.52 -7.16
CA VAL A 39 -0.04 12.68 -8.60
C VAL A 39 1.27 12.63 -9.37
N ARG A 40 2.28 13.37 -8.92
CA ARG A 40 3.59 13.38 -9.56
C ARG A 40 4.23 11.99 -9.53
N GLY A 41 4.23 11.35 -8.37
CA GLY A 41 4.82 10.02 -8.20
C GLY A 41 4.13 8.95 -9.05
N ILE A 42 2.81 8.95 -9.10
CA ILE A 42 2.04 8.02 -9.92
C ILE A 42 2.36 8.23 -11.40
N ASN A 43 2.32 9.48 -11.86
CA ASN A 43 2.54 9.79 -13.28
C ASN A 43 3.96 9.50 -13.75
N ASP A 44 4.95 9.60 -12.86
CA ASP A 44 6.32 9.20 -13.16
C ASP A 44 6.51 7.68 -13.18
N SER A 45 5.53 6.91 -12.73
CA SER A 45 5.69 5.49 -12.41
C SER A 45 4.67 4.57 -13.07
N LEU A 46 3.90 5.04 -14.05
CA LEU A 46 2.75 4.30 -14.62
C LEU A 46 3.07 2.85 -14.98
N ALA A 47 4.10 2.65 -15.82
CA ALA A 47 4.47 1.31 -16.26
C ALA A 47 5.02 0.46 -15.11
N LEU A 48 5.87 1.05 -14.28
CA LEU A 48 6.52 0.35 -13.18
C LEU A 48 5.51 -0.12 -12.13
N ILE A 49 4.48 0.68 -11.83
CA ILE A 49 3.41 0.27 -10.92
C ILE A 49 2.74 -0.99 -11.45
N ARG A 50 2.34 -1.01 -12.73
CA ARG A 50 1.68 -2.17 -13.32
C ARG A 50 2.58 -3.40 -13.37
N GLU A 51 3.86 -3.21 -13.69
CA GLU A 51 4.81 -4.33 -13.77
C GLU A 51 5.12 -4.96 -12.42
N THR A 52 5.22 -4.14 -11.39
CA THR A 52 5.64 -4.61 -10.06
C THR A 52 4.48 -4.97 -9.17
N ARG A 53 3.52 -4.07 -9.01
CA ARG A 53 2.34 -4.31 -8.17
C ARG A 53 1.33 -5.22 -8.88
N GLY A 54 1.18 -5.04 -10.18
CA GLY A 54 0.21 -5.77 -10.98
C GLY A 54 -1.13 -5.07 -11.04
N GLY A 55 -2.06 -5.66 -11.80
CA GLY A 55 -3.35 -5.06 -12.06
C GLY A 55 -3.29 -4.10 -13.25
N LYS A 56 -4.38 -3.38 -13.45
CA LYS A 56 -4.54 -2.48 -14.60
C LYS A 56 -4.32 -1.00 -14.25
N TRP A 57 -4.37 -0.67 -13.00
CA TRP A 57 -4.21 0.72 -12.55
C TRP A 57 -2.73 1.04 -12.29
N PRO A 58 -2.22 2.21 -12.65
CA PRO A 58 -2.90 3.24 -13.46
C PRO A 58 -2.80 2.92 -14.96
N THR A 59 -3.86 3.18 -15.72
CA THR A 59 -3.85 2.96 -17.17
C THR A 59 -3.34 4.16 -17.96
N GLU A 60 -3.49 5.35 -17.39
CA GLU A 60 -3.11 6.62 -18.00
C GLU A 60 -2.74 7.61 -16.90
N PRO A 61 -2.13 8.76 -17.23
CA PRO A 61 -1.80 9.78 -16.23
C PRO A 61 -3.04 10.20 -15.45
N VAL A 62 -2.85 10.39 -14.15
CA VAL A 62 -3.91 10.81 -13.23
C VAL A 62 -3.88 12.31 -13.00
N THR A 63 -5.00 12.88 -12.56
CA THR A 63 -5.15 14.30 -12.24
C THR A 63 -5.30 14.50 -10.74
N GLU A 64 -5.05 15.73 -10.28
CA GLU A 64 -5.27 16.07 -8.86
C GLU A 64 -6.73 15.87 -8.46
N GLU A 65 -7.68 16.18 -9.36
CA GLU A 65 -9.11 15.99 -9.08
C GLU A 65 -9.45 14.52 -8.81
N GLU A 66 -8.88 13.62 -9.58
CA GLU A 66 -9.08 12.16 -9.38
C GLU A 66 -8.43 11.69 -8.09
N ILE A 67 -7.18 12.08 -7.87
CA ILE A 67 -6.40 11.58 -6.74
C ILE A 67 -6.89 12.15 -5.41
N ILE A 68 -7.38 13.39 -5.35
CA ILE A 68 -7.90 13.93 -4.10
C ILE A 68 -9.13 13.15 -3.61
N VAL A 69 -9.92 12.61 -4.52
CA VAL A 69 -11.06 11.73 -4.17
C VAL A 69 -10.53 10.42 -3.57
N ASP A 70 -9.51 9.83 -4.18
CA ASP A 70 -8.89 8.62 -3.67
C ASP A 70 -8.24 8.84 -2.29
N GLU A 71 -7.55 9.98 -2.12
CA GLU A 71 -6.94 10.34 -0.84
C GLU A 71 -7.98 10.46 0.27
N TYR A 72 -9.11 11.11 -0.03
CA TYR A 72 -10.20 11.23 0.94
C TYR A 72 -10.79 9.85 1.28
N TRP A 73 -10.93 8.98 0.29
CA TRP A 73 -11.38 7.61 0.50
C TRP A 73 -10.41 6.86 1.43
N HIS A 74 -9.09 7.00 1.19
CA HIS A 74 -8.08 6.39 2.05
C HIS A 74 -8.14 6.92 3.49
N GLU A 75 -8.36 8.22 3.68
CA GLU A 75 -8.54 8.80 5.02
C GLU A 75 -9.71 8.17 5.74
N CYS A 76 -10.86 8.03 5.06
CA CYS A 76 -12.08 7.43 5.62
C CYS A 76 -11.86 5.95 5.97
N GLU A 77 -11.23 5.20 5.07
CA GLU A 77 -10.94 3.78 5.29
C GLU A 77 -10.00 3.57 6.48
N PHE A 78 -9.00 4.42 6.62
CA PHE A 78 -8.06 4.37 7.76
C PHE A 78 -8.79 4.67 9.08
N ARG A 79 -9.56 5.75 9.11
CA ARG A 79 -10.38 6.14 10.27
C ARG A 79 -11.31 5.01 10.69
N ASP A 80 -11.97 4.39 9.71
CA ASP A 80 -12.97 3.35 9.95
C ASP A 80 -12.35 1.95 10.09
N ARG A 81 -11.02 1.86 10.10
CA ARG A 81 -10.25 0.62 10.30
C ARG A 81 -10.56 -0.45 9.24
N LYS A 82 -10.86 -0.03 8.02
CA LYS A 82 -11.22 -0.92 6.92
C LYS A 82 -10.04 -1.27 6.03
N SER A 83 -9.14 -0.33 5.81
CA SER A 83 -7.88 -0.54 5.10
C SER A 83 -6.89 0.55 5.51
N PHE A 84 -5.60 0.30 5.26
CA PHE A 84 -4.54 1.21 5.68
C PHE A 84 -3.61 1.47 4.51
N SER A 85 -3.54 2.73 4.07
CA SER A 85 -2.72 3.15 2.94
C SER A 85 -1.71 4.21 3.40
N TYR A 86 -0.50 4.09 2.91
CA TYR A 86 0.64 4.91 3.37
C TYR A 86 1.38 5.51 2.20
N ILE A 87 1.80 6.77 2.36
CA ILE A 87 2.82 7.39 1.51
C ILE A 87 4.18 6.96 2.03
N LEU A 88 5.08 6.60 1.10
CA LEU A 88 6.44 6.21 1.42
C LEU A 88 7.40 7.35 1.10
N THR A 89 8.30 7.63 2.03
CA THR A 89 9.35 8.65 1.84
C THR A 89 10.71 8.10 2.27
N SER A 90 11.77 8.67 1.71
CA SER A 90 13.14 8.43 2.16
C SER A 90 13.86 9.76 2.32
N ALA A 91 14.93 9.80 3.13
CA ALA A 91 15.66 11.03 3.39
C ALA A 91 16.34 11.57 2.13
N ASP A 92 16.79 10.68 1.24
CA ASP A 92 17.53 11.06 0.02
C ASP A 92 16.63 11.45 -1.14
N LEU A 93 15.44 10.84 -1.28
CA LEU A 93 14.56 11.06 -2.44
C LEU A 93 13.26 11.78 -2.12
N GLY A 94 12.88 11.92 -0.84
CA GLY A 94 11.56 12.40 -0.47
C GLY A 94 10.49 11.35 -0.80
N TYR A 95 9.43 11.73 -1.49
CA TYR A 95 8.36 10.81 -1.90
C TYR A 95 8.93 9.68 -2.78
N ILE A 96 8.65 8.42 -2.44
CA ILE A 96 9.11 7.27 -3.18
C ILE A 96 8.02 6.27 -3.59
N GLY A 97 6.78 6.47 -3.18
CA GLY A 97 5.69 5.55 -3.57
C GLY A 97 4.64 5.38 -2.50
N CYS A 98 3.93 4.25 -2.56
CA CYS A 98 2.84 3.93 -1.63
C CYS A 98 2.88 2.46 -1.20
N ALA A 99 2.33 2.20 -0.02
CA ALA A 99 2.13 0.86 0.51
C ALA A 99 0.72 0.72 1.05
N TYR A 100 0.17 -0.50 0.94
CA TYR A 100 -1.23 -0.74 1.23
C TYR A 100 -1.42 -2.03 2.03
N LEU A 101 -2.30 -1.96 3.04
CA LEU A 101 -2.79 -3.12 3.77
C LEU A 101 -4.30 -3.18 3.57
N TYR A 102 -4.74 -4.09 2.72
CA TYR A 102 -6.14 -4.21 2.27
C TYR A 102 -6.78 -5.50 2.78
N PRO A 103 -8.12 -5.53 2.88
CA PRO A 103 -8.83 -6.79 3.02
C PRO A 103 -8.56 -7.71 1.82
N LEU A 104 -8.48 -9.01 2.09
CA LEU A 104 -8.43 -9.99 1.01
C LEU A 104 -9.75 -10.00 0.24
N GLY A 105 -9.66 -10.15 -1.07
CA GLY A 105 -10.82 -10.08 -1.96
C GLY A 105 -11.00 -8.73 -2.63
N VAL A 106 -10.26 -7.69 -2.20
CA VAL A 106 -10.34 -6.36 -2.82
C VAL A 106 -9.56 -6.33 -4.13
N ARG A 107 -8.31 -6.79 -4.12
CA ARG A 107 -7.46 -6.76 -5.32
C ARG A 107 -7.69 -7.93 -6.26
N ARG A 108 -8.04 -9.07 -5.72
CA ARG A 108 -8.29 -10.31 -6.46
C ARG A 108 -9.46 -11.04 -5.82
N PRO A 109 -10.22 -11.82 -6.61
CA PRO A 109 -11.30 -12.62 -6.03
C PRO A 109 -10.78 -13.54 -4.92
N LEU A 110 -11.55 -13.66 -3.85
CA LEU A 110 -11.19 -14.50 -2.72
C LEU A 110 -11.27 -15.97 -3.12
N THR A 111 -10.18 -16.70 -2.88
CA THR A 111 -10.11 -18.16 -3.08
C THR A 111 -9.88 -18.84 -1.74
N PRO A 112 -10.08 -20.18 -1.64
CA PRO A 112 -9.76 -20.90 -0.40
C PRO A 112 -8.32 -20.69 0.08
N GLU A 113 -7.37 -20.60 -0.84
CA GLU A 113 -5.96 -20.33 -0.50
C GLU A 113 -5.79 -18.93 0.07
N LEU A 114 -6.37 -17.91 -0.57
CA LEU A 114 -6.28 -16.54 -0.09
C LEU A 114 -6.99 -16.36 1.25
N ALA A 115 -8.09 -17.08 1.47
CA ALA A 115 -8.85 -17.00 2.72
C ALA A 115 -8.05 -17.47 3.95
N GLN A 116 -6.93 -18.15 3.77
CA GLN A 116 -6.04 -18.56 4.85
C GLN A 116 -5.18 -17.40 5.36
N HIS A 117 -5.07 -16.34 4.59
CA HIS A 117 -4.34 -15.13 4.96
C HIS A 117 -5.26 -14.14 5.69
N ASP A 118 -4.69 -13.15 6.34
CA ASP A 118 -5.47 -12.18 7.13
C ASP A 118 -5.33 -10.72 6.65
N VAL A 119 -4.41 -10.45 5.72
CA VAL A 119 -4.25 -9.12 5.11
C VAL A 119 -3.59 -9.26 3.74
N ASP A 120 -3.98 -8.39 2.82
CA ASP A 120 -3.35 -8.24 1.49
C ASP A 120 -2.40 -7.05 1.56
N ALA A 121 -1.10 -7.32 1.44
CA ALA A 121 -0.06 -6.29 1.44
C ALA A 121 0.44 -6.07 0.00
N SER A 122 0.51 -4.82 -0.42
CA SER A 122 1.06 -4.46 -1.73
C SER A 122 1.75 -3.09 -1.65
N TRP A 123 2.58 -2.79 -2.64
CA TRP A 123 3.35 -1.55 -2.67
C TRP A 123 3.82 -1.26 -4.09
N TRP A 124 4.28 -0.04 -4.28
CA TRP A 124 5.03 0.35 -5.48
C TRP A 124 5.97 1.49 -5.12
N VAL A 125 7.01 1.66 -5.91
CA VAL A 125 7.95 2.76 -5.74
C VAL A 125 8.21 3.44 -7.09
N THR A 126 8.72 4.68 -7.03
CA THR A 126 9.10 5.43 -8.23
C THR A 126 10.31 4.79 -8.90
N PRO A 127 10.57 5.08 -10.20
CA PRO A 127 11.74 4.54 -10.88
C PRO A 127 13.08 4.84 -10.20
N ASP A 128 13.29 6.07 -9.73
CA ASP A 128 14.51 6.42 -9.00
C ASP A 128 14.68 5.58 -7.73
N ALA A 129 13.60 5.41 -6.98
CA ALA A 129 13.61 4.59 -5.78
C ALA A 129 13.86 3.12 -6.10
N TYR A 130 13.27 2.63 -7.19
CA TYR A 130 13.49 1.26 -7.65
C TYR A 130 14.98 1.02 -7.97
N ASP A 131 15.60 1.94 -8.69
CA ASP A 131 17.00 1.84 -9.06
C ASP A 131 17.95 1.87 -7.85
N ARG A 132 17.51 2.48 -6.76
CA ARG A 132 18.29 2.54 -5.51
C ARG A 132 17.98 1.41 -4.53
N GLY A 133 17.17 0.43 -4.93
CA GLY A 133 16.88 -0.76 -4.11
C GLY A 133 15.74 -0.60 -3.13
N TYR A 134 15.00 0.50 -3.16
CA TYR A 134 13.92 0.74 -2.20
C TYR A 134 12.73 -0.21 -2.37
N TYR A 135 12.55 -0.78 -3.57
CA TYR A 135 11.47 -1.75 -3.79
C TYR A 135 11.59 -2.94 -2.80
N ARG A 136 12.80 -3.46 -2.65
CA ARG A 136 13.10 -4.53 -1.68
C ARG A 136 12.99 -4.03 -0.23
N THR A 137 13.51 -2.83 0.05
CA THR A 137 13.48 -2.26 1.40
C THR A 137 12.04 -2.10 1.88
N VAL A 138 11.13 -1.63 1.01
CA VAL A 138 9.71 -1.51 1.36
C VAL A 138 9.08 -2.88 1.58
N TYR A 139 9.41 -3.88 0.77
CA TYR A 139 8.93 -5.25 0.98
C TYR A 139 9.32 -5.76 2.36
N GLN A 140 10.58 -5.61 2.74
CA GLN A 140 11.07 -6.01 4.06
C GLN A 140 10.36 -5.24 5.17
N GLY A 141 10.15 -3.93 4.96
CA GLY A 141 9.39 -3.09 5.86
C GLY A 141 7.96 -3.58 6.05
N LEU A 142 7.25 -3.87 4.96
CA LEU A 142 5.87 -4.37 5.01
C LEU A 142 5.78 -5.71 5.75
N ARG A 143 6.72 -6.61 5.56
CA ARG A 143 6.75 -7.88 6.30
C ARG A 143 6.82 -7.63 7.80
N ARG A 144 7.66 -6.70 8.22
CA ARG A 144 7.81 -6.33 9.62
C ARG A 144 6.59 -5.57 10.14
N TRP A 145 6.13 -4.58 9.39
CA TRP A 145 4.99 -3.74 9.80
C TRP A 145 3.72 -4.55 9.97
N ALA A 146 3.44 -5.46 9.04
CA ALA A 146 2.22 -6.27 9.10
C ALA A 146 2.19 -7.21 10.31
N THR A 147 3.34 -7.74 10.74
CA THR A 147 3.40 -8.77 11.78
C THR A 147 3.84 -8.24 13.15
N ILE A 148 4.49 -7.08 13.21
CA ILE A 148 4.99 -6.50 14.46
C ILE A 148 4.22 -5.24 14.84
N ASP A 149 4.13 -4.26 13.91
CA ASP A 149 3.42 -3.00 14.17
C ASP A 149 1.91 -3.16 14.05
N PHE A 150 1.45 -4.05 13.16
CA PHE A 150 0.09 -4.56 13.08
C PHE A 150 0.06 -5.98 13.63
N PRO A 151 -1.11 -6.46 14.11
CA PRO A 151 -1.19 -7.80 14.71
C PRO A 151 -1.59 -8.88 13.69
N PHE A 152 -1.18 -8.77 12.44
CA PHE A 152 -1.46 -9.81 11.45
C PHE A 152 -0.48 -10.97 11.59
N SER A 153 -0.94 -12.19 11.33
CA SER A 153 -0.13 -13.41 11.45
C SER A 153 0.17 -14.08 10.11
N ALA A 154 -0.63 -13.79 9.09
CA ALA A 154 -0.52 -14.47 7.79
C ALA A 154 -0.72 -13.48 6.62
N PRO A 155 0.15 -12.46 6.47
CA PRO A 155 0.00 -11.52 5.37
C PRO A 155 0.23 -12.20 4.01
N HIS A 156 -0.55 -11.81 3.01
CA HIS A 156 -0.37 -12.19 1.62
C HIS A 156 0.16 -11.00 0.84
N PHE A 157 1.31 -11.19 0.17
CA PHE A 157 1.91 -10.13 -0.65
C PHE A 157 1.42 -10.31 -2.08
N SER A 158 0.56 -9.40 -2.53
CA SER A 158 -0.15 -9.56 -3.81
C SER A 158 0.55 -8.93 -5.01
N ASN A 159 1.73 -8.36 -4.83
CA ASN A 159 2.50 -7.84 -5.96
C ASN A 159 2.85 -8.93 -6.96
N MET A 160 2.91 -8.57 -8.24
CA MET A 160 3.37 -9.48 -9.31
C MET A 160 4.85 -9.81 -9.16
N ARG A 161 5.65 -8.84 -8.72
CA ARG A 161 7.10 -9.03 -8.53
C ARG A 161 7.40 -9.03 -7.03
N ILE A 162 7.77 -10.19 -6.51
CA ILE A 162 8.15 -10.34 -5.11
C ILE A 162 9.68 -10.42 -5.04
N PRO A 163 10.36 -9.55 -4.26
CA PRO A 163 11.81 -9.63 -4.09
C PRO A 163 12.24 -10.94 -3.40
N ASP A 164 13.44 -11.43 -3.74
CA ASP A 164 14.03 -12.63 -3.13
C ASP A 164 14.34 -12.45 -1.64
#